data_c4b145cbe52abaffb3e2fc0c146659f8
#
_entry.id   c4b145cbe52abaffb3e2fc0c146659f8
#
_cell.length_a   1.000
_cell.length_b   1.000
_cell.length_c   1.000
_cell.angle_alpha   90.00
_cell.angle_beta   90.00
_cell.angle_gamma   90.00
#
_symmetry.space_group_name_H-M   'P 1'
#
loop_
_entity.id
_entity.type
_entity.pdbx_description
1 polymer ?
#
loop_
_entity_poly.entity_id
_entity_poly.type
_entity_poly.pdbx_seq_one_letter_code
_entity_poly.pdbx_strand_id
1 'polypeptide(L)'
;HATFAAMIYRLDVYVGQIVQKLKDKGLYDNTIIIFSSDNGPHKEGGADPDFFNSNAIYRGYKRDLYEGGIRVPMIISWPGHVQPGTETDFMCSFWDVLPTFEEIIHPKAKQKEMDGVSMLSLLENRKGQKEHEFLYFEFQEMNGRQAVRKGPWKLVHMNIRGDKPYYELYNLASDP
;
A
#
# COMPACT_ATOMS: atom_id res chain seq x y z
N HIS A 1 -12.01 20.04 -10.65
CA HIS A 1 -10.56 19.80 -10.35
C HIS A 1 -10.09 20.65 -9.17
N ALA A 2 -10.37 21.98 -9.13
CA ALA A 2 -9.90 22.86 -8.05
C ALA A 2 -10.35 22.40 -6.66
N THR A 3 -11.59 21.94 -6.50
CA THR A 3 -12.11 21.42 -5.23
C THR A 3 -11.33 20.19 -4.77
N PHE A 4 -11.04 19.26 -5.67
CA PHE A 4 -10.27 18.06 -5.35
C PHE A 4 -8.84 18.43 -4.92
N ALA A 5 -8.16 19.30 -5.67
CA ALA A 5 -6.84 19.79 -5.29
C ALA A 5 -6.85 20.48 -3.90
N ALA A 6 -7.88 21.27 -3.61
CA ALA A 6 -8.05 21.90 -2.29
C ALA A 6 -8.28 20.87 -1.16
N MET A 7 -8.97 19.75 -1.44
CA MET A 7 -9.14 18.67 -0.47
C MET A 7 -7.80 17.97 -0.18
N ILE A 8 -6.99 17.68 -1.20
CA ILE A 8 -5.65 17.10 -1.02
C ILE A 8 -4.74 18.03 -0.24
N TYR A 9 -4.72 19.33 -0.60
CA TYR A 9 -3.98 20.34 0.17
C TYR A 9 -4.42 20.37 1.64
N ARG A 10 -5.73 20.32 1.90
CA ARG A 10 -6.26 20.30 3.28
C ARG A 10 -5.85 19.04 4.03
N LEU A 11 -5.83 17.89 3.37
CA LEU A 11 -5.34 16.63 3.95
C LEU A 11 -3.88 16.78 4.40
N ASP A 12 -3.02 17.32 3.53
CA ASP A 12 -1.61 17.57 3.84
C ASP A 12 -1.45 18.49 5.07
N VAL A 13 -2.21 19.60 5.12
CA VAL A 13 -2.23 20.50 6.28
C VAL A 13 -2.62 19.75 7.56
N TYR A 14 -3.63 18.86 7.52
CA TYR A 14 -4.05 18.10 8.69
C TYR A 14 -3.00 17.11 9.16
N VAL A 15 -2.32 16.42 8.25
CA VAL A 15 -1.18 15.55 8.58
C VAL A 15 -0.09 16.37 9.28
N GLY A 16 0.26 17.54 8.74
CA GLY A 16 1.21 18.47 9.36
C GLY A 16 0.80 18.89 10.79
N GLN A 17 -0.49 19.19 10.99
CA GLN A 17 -1.02 19.56 12.32
C GLN A 17 -0.93 18.40 13.32
N ILE A 18 -1.20 17.16 12.89
CA ILE A 18 -1.07 15.97 13.74
C ILE A 18 0.37 15.78 14.16
N VAL A 19 1.32 15.84 13.20
CA VAL A 19 2.76 15.73 13.46
C VAL A 19 3.23 16.83 14.42
N GLN A 20 2.82 18.07 14.20
CA GLN A 20 3.17 19.18 15.10
C GLN A 20 2.61 18.96 16.50
N LYS A 21 1.37 18.48 16.61
CA LYS A 21 0.76 18.19 17.90
C LYS A 21 1.49 17.10 18.68
N LEU A 22 1.98 16.07 18.00
CA LEU A 22 2.81 15.02 18.62
C LEU A 22 4.12 15.63 19.15
N LYS A 23 4.76 16.51 18.39
CA LYS A 23 5.98 17.23 18.82
C LYS A 23 5.71 18.11 20.04
N ASP A 24 4.65 18.92 20.01
CA ASP A 24 4.27 19.81 21.13
C ASP A 24 3.97 19.05 22.43
N LYS A 25 3.54 17.79 22.32
CA LYS A 25 3.27 16.91 23.45
C LYS A 25 4.47 16.05 23.87
N GLY A 26 5.60 16.13 23.18
CA GLY A 26 6.78 15.29 23.43
C GLY A 26 6.54 13.80 23.13
N LEU A 27 5.57 13.48 22.26
CA LEU A 27 5.22 12.11 21.90
C LEU A 27 5.81 11.67 20.56
N TYR A 28 6.29 12.61 19.75
CA TYR A 28 6.74 12.35 18.38
C TYR A 28 7.82 11.26 18.31
N ASP A 29 8.81 11.31 19.17
CA ASP A 29 9.95 10.39 19.16
C ASP A 29 9.57 8.96 19.57
N ASN A 30 8.41 8.77 20.19
CA ASN A 30 7.87 7.46 20.56
C ASN A 30 6.58 7.12 19.79
N THR A 31 6.46 7.60 18.56
CA THR A 31 5.27 7.38 17.73
C THR A 31 5.67 6.89 16.35
N ILE A 32 5.04 5.81 15.90
CA ILE A 32 5.10 5.37 14.50
C ILE A 32 3.96 6.09 13.75
N ILE A 33 4.29 6.79 12.68
CA ILE A 33 3.33 7.42 11.78
C ILE A 33 3.38 6.67 10.45
N ILE A 34 2.24 6.12 10.03
CA ILE A 34 2.08 5.49 8.73
C ILE A 34 1.05 6.30 7.94
N PHE A 35 1.45 6.80 6.78
CA PHE A 35 0.58 7.47 5.84
C PHE A 35 0.47 6.65 4.57
N SER A 36 -0.76 6.34 4.15
CA SER A 36 -1.02 5.58 2.93
C SER A 36 -2.43 5.87 2.42
N SER A 37 -2.84 5.22 1.34
CA SER A 37 -4.21 5.16 0.85
C SER A 37 -4.75 3.74 0.94
N ASP A 38 -6.06 3.59 1.07
CA ASP A 38 -6.72 2.28 1.14
C ASP A 38 -6.84 1.60 -0.23
N ASN A 39 -6.86 2.38 -1.31
CA ASN A 39 -6.91 1.93 -2.71
C ASN A 39 -6.38 3.00 -3.66
N GLY A 40 -6.23 2.63 -4.92
CA GLY A 40 -5.90 3.56 -5.98
C GLY A 40 -6.97 4.64 -6.22
N PRO A 41 -6.72 5.62 -7.10
CA PRO A 41 -7.64 6.72 -7.35
C PRO A 41 -8.99 6.25 -7.89
N HIS A 42 -10.04 7.04 -7.70
CA HIS A 42 -11.41 6.71 -8.14
C HIS A 42 -11.98 7.79 -9.07
N LYS A 43 -12.99 7.41 -9.86
CA LYS A 43 -13.71 8.30 -10.80
C LYS A 43 -15.07 8.77 -10.25
N GLU A 44 -15.34 8.60 -8.98
CA GLU A 44 -16.61 8.92 -8.32
C GLU A 44 -16.60 10.35 -7.76
N GLY A 45 -17.80 10.91 -7.53
CA GLY A 45 -17.95 12.20 -6.86
C GLY A 45 -17.36 13.38 -7.63
N GLY A 46 -17.19 13.26 -8.95
CA GLY A 46 -16.60 14.31 -9.80
C GLY A 46 -15.06 14.34 -9.74
N ALA A 47 -14.43 13.32 -9.15
CA ALA A 47 -12.98 13.15 -9.25
C ALA A 47 -12.58 12.76 -10.68
N ASP A 48 -11.48 13.30 -11.13
CA ASP A 48 -10.90 13.01 -12.44
C ASP A 48 -9.43 12.62 -12.27
N PRO A 49 -9.17 11.31 -12.08
CA PRO A 49 -7.81 10.83 -11.88
C PRO A 49 -6.94 10.96 -13.13
N ASP A 50 -7.55 11.00 -14.31
CA ASP A 50 -6.81 11.18 -15.58
C ASP A 50 -6.26 12.61 -15.68
N PHE A 51 -7.05 13.62 -15.27
CA PHE A 51 -6.58 15.01 -15.22
C PHE A 51 -5.36 15.19 -14.31
N PHE A 52 -5.35 14.52 -13.16
CA PHE A 52 -4.26 14.62 -12.19
C PHE A 52 -3.16 13.58 -12.40
N ASN A 53 -3.30 12.69 -13.38
CA ASN A 53 -2.41 11.54 -13.57
C ASN A 53 -2.19 10.75 -12.24
N SER A 54 -3.27 10.52 -11.50
CA SER A 54 -3.23 10.05 -10.11
C SER A 54 -2.73 8.61 -9.94
N ASN A 55 -2.83 7.80 -10.98
CA ASN A 55 -2.29 6.43 -11.03
C ASN A 55 -0.96 6.34 -11.80
N ALA A 56 -0.38 7.49 -12.17
CA ALA A 56 0.87 7.59 -12.92
C ALA A 56 0.87 6.68 -14.17
N ILE A 57 1.84 5.79 -14.30
CA ILE A 57 1.96 4.85 -15.42
C ILE A 57 1.11 3.59 -15.24
N TYR A 58 0.46 3.42 -14.08
CA TYR A 58 -0.21 2.17 -13.73
C TYR A 58 -1.63 2.12 -14.31
N ARG A 59 -1.98 0.99 -14.91
CA ARG A 59 -3.35 0.71 -15.39
C ARG A 59 -4.31 0.54 -14.21
N GLY A 60 -5.54 1.03 -14.38
CA GLY A 60 -6.67 0.78 -13.48
C GLY A 60 -6.83 1.82 -12.38
N TYR A 61 -7.95 1.68 -11.66
CA TYR A 61 -8.41 2.60 -10.62
C TYR A 61 -9.00 1.78 -9.46
N LYS A 62 -9.50 2.44 -8.43
CA LYS A 62 -10.27 1.80 -7.35
C LYS A 62 -11.20 0.72 -7.89
N ARG A 63 -11.22 -0.45 -7.26
CA ARG A 63 -11.91 -1.71 -7.62
C ARG A 63 -11.23 -2.54 -8.71
N ASP A 64 -10.23 -2.00 -9.41
CA ASP A 64 -9.40 -2.81 -10.27
C ASP A 64 -8.30 -3.53 -9.46
N LEU A 65 -7.91 -4.70 -9.92
CA LEU A 65 -6.76 -5.44 -9.38
C LEU A 65 -5.49 -5.26 -10.21
N TYR A 66 -5.52 -4.35 -11.18
CA TYR A 66 -4.31 -3.82 -11.83
C TYR A 66 -3.53 -2.93 -10.84
N GLU A 67 -2.27 -2.65 -11.14
CA GLU A 67 -1.42 -1.87 -10.23
C GLU A 67 -2.03 -0.52 -9.85
N GLY A 68 -2.66 0.20 -10.80
CA GLY A 68 -3.31 1.48 -10.53
C GLY A 68 -4.46 1.43 -9.53
N GLY A 69 -5.08 0.27 -9.32
CA GLY A 69 -6.15 0.09 -8.33
C GLY A 69 -5.68 -0.30 -6.94
N ILE A 70 -4.50 -0.93 -6.82
CA ILE A 70 -4.01 -1.52 -5.56
C ILE A 70 -2.61 -1.05 -5.14
N ARG A 71 -1.78 -0.56 -6.04
CA ARG A 71 -0.46 -0.01 -5.70
C ARG A 71 -0.61 1.43 -5.24
N VAL A 72 -0.51 1.62 -3.93
CA VAL A 72 -0.69 2.90 -3.25
C VAL A 72 0.63 3.37 -2.63
N PRO A 73 0.85 4.69 -2.48
CA PRO A 73 2.00 5.19 -1.75
C PRO A 73 1.92 4.79 -0.28
N MET A 74 3.07 4.50 0.33
CA MET A 74 3.20 4.32 1.77
C MET A 74 4.40 5.11 2.28
N ILE A 75 4.20 5.88 3.35
CA ILE A 75 5.25 6.62 4.03
C ILE A 75 5.25 6.21 5.49
N ILE A 76 6.40 5.83 6.02
CA ILE A 76 6.56 5.44 7.43
C ILE A 76 7.59 6.35 8.07
N SER A 77 7.19 7.01 9.17
CA SER A 77 8.07 7.79 10.03
C SER A 77 8.11 7.16 11.41
N TRP A 78 9.30 6.80 11.86
CA TRP A 78 9.55 6.25 13.19
C TRP A 78 10.91 6.72 13.68
N PRO A 79 10.97 7.85 14.41
CA PRO A 79 12.21 8.45 14.87
C PRO A 79 13.09 7.47 15.65
N GLY A 80 14.38 7.46 15.36
CA GLY A 80 15.33 6.55 16.00
C GLY A 80 15.36 5.10 15.46
N HIS A 81 14.40 4.71 14.63
CA HIS A 81 14.28 3.37 14.04
C HIS A 81 14.38 3.39 12.51
N VAL A 82 13.56 4.20 11.86
CA VAL A 82 13.59 4.36 10.39
C VAL A 82 14.53 5.50 10.02
N GLN A 83 15.49 5.21 9.15
CA GLN A 83 16.41 6.23 8.64
C GLN A 83 15.65 7.21 7.72
N PRO A 84 15.70 8.53 7.99
CA PRO A 84 15.04 9.50 7.14
C PRO A 84 15.55 9.49 5.69
N GLY A 85 14.64 9.70 4.72
CA GLY A 85 14.97 9.80 3.30
C GLY A 85 15.34 8.49 2.62
N THR A 86 15.08 7.34 3.27
CA THR A 86 15.23 6.03 2.62
C THR A 86 14.01 5.69 1.78
N GLU A 87 14.24 5.00 0.67
CA GLU A 87 13.22 4.46 -0.22
C GLU A 87 13.44 2.97 -0.43
N THR A 88 12.38 2.23 -0.72
CA THR A 88 12.45 0.79 -0.97
C THR A 88 11.36 0.32 -1.95
N ASP A 89 11.69 -0.66 -2.78
CA ASP A 89 10.75 -1.37 -3.66
C ASP A 89 10.21 -2.66 -3.02
N PHE A 90 10.34 -2.79 -1.70
CA PHE A 90 9.87 -3.97 -0.99
C PHE A 90 8.37 -4.21 -1.24
N MET A 91 8.03 -5.42 -1.67
CA MET A 91 6.65 -5.81 -1.96
C MET A 91 5.91 -6.11 -0.66
N CYS A 92 5.06 -5.19 -0.22
CA CYS A 92 4.27 -5.33 1.00
C CYS A 92 2.78 -5.08 0.76
N SER A 93 1.96 -5.39 1.76
CA SER A 93 0.54 -5.12 1.78
C SER A 93 0.07 -4.75 3.18
N PHE A 94 -1.19 -4.28 3.33
CA PHE A 94 -1.73 -3.88 4.64
C PHE A 94 -1.75 -5.00 5.68
N TRP A 95 -1.85 -6.26 5.28
CA TRP A 95 -1.77 -7.40 6.21
C TRP A 95 -0.38 -7.59 6.83
N ASP A 96 0.65 -6.88 6.36
CA ASP A 96 2.00 -6.89 6.92
C ASP A 96 2.14 -5.97 8.15
N VAL A 97 1.20 -5.05 8.32
CA VAL A 97 1.21 -4.09 9.44
C VAL A 97 1.04 -4.81 10.78
N LEU A 98 0.11 -5.75 10.86
CA LEU A 98 -0.16 -6.49 12.09
C LEU A 98 1.05 -7.30 12.59
N PRO A 99 1.67 -8.20 11.80
CA PRO A 99 2.87 -8.92 12.24
C PRO A 99 4.05 -7.99 12.53
N THR A 100 4.15 -6.82 11.86
CA THR A 100 5.16 -5.82 12.18
C THR A 100 4.95 -5.26 13.59
N PHE A 101 3.74 -4.88 13.94
CA PHE A 101 3.43 -4.38 15.29
C PHE A 101 3.54 -5.47 16.36
N GLU A 102 3.15 -6.72 16.05
CA GLU A 102 3.37 -7.84 16.98
C GLU A 102 4.84 -8.03 17.30
N GLU A 103 5.70 -7.97 16.31
CA GLU A 103 7.16 -8.12 16.53
C GLU A 103 7.74 -6.94 17.33
N ILE A 104 7.25 -5.72 17.12
CA ILE A 104 7.66 -4.53 17.90
C ILE A 104 7.27 -4.69 19.37
N ILE A 105 6.02 -5.09 19.64
CA ILE A 105 5.48 -5.15 21.00
C ILE A 105 5.94 -6.40 21.73
N HIS A 106 6.09 -7.52 21.02
CA HIS A 106 6.45 -8.83 21.56
C HIS A 106 7.66 -9.48 20.86
N PRO A 107 8.84 -8.87 20.90
CA PRO A 107 10.00 -9.30 20.11
C PRO A 107 10.50 -10.72 20.39
N LYS A 108 10.07 -11.33 21.49
CA LYS A 108 10.43 -12.72 21.90
C LYS A 108 9.28 -13.70 21.69
N ALA A 109 8.10 -13.25 21.28
CA ALA A 109 7.00 -14.16 21.05
C ALA A 109 7.23 -15.00 19.79
N LYS A 110 6.80 -16.25 19.82
CA LYS A 110 6.74 -17.06 18.61
C LYS A 110 5.66 -16.44 17.72
N GLN A 111 6.04 -15.98 16.54
CA GLN A 111 5.09 -15.45 15.57
C GLN A 111 4.00 -16.50 15.29
N LYS A 112 2.75 -16.07 15.37
CA LYS A 112 1.61 -16.88 14.96
C LYS A 112 1.62 -17.01 13.43
N GLU A 113 0.97 -18.03 12.94
CA GLU A 113 0.72 -18.18 11.51
C GLU A 113 -0.19 -17.05 11.05
N MET A 114 0.29 -16.20 10.13
CA MET A 114 -0.40 -15.03 9.59
C MET A 114 -0.07 -14.94 8.10
N ASP A 115 -0.99 -14.35 7.33
CA ASP A 115 -0.78 -14.09 5.91
C ASP A 115 0.29 -13.01 5.67
N GLY A 116 0.47 -12.11 6.64
CA GLY A 116 1.42 -11.01 6.57
C GLY A 116 2.85 -11.39 6.97
N VAL A 117 3.80 -10.63 6.47
CA VAL A 117 5.22 -10.70 6.80
C VAL A 117 5.63 -9.43 7.54
N SER A 118 6.30 -9.56 8.69
CA SER A 118 6.80 -8.37 9.40
C SER A 118 7.82 -7.60 8.57
N MET A 119 7.64 -6.30 8.50
CA MET A 119 8.54 -5.35 7.86
C MET A 119 9.59 -4.78 8.83
N LEU A 120 9.65 -5.24 10.09
CA LEU A 120 10.50 -4.63 11.11
C LEU A 120 11.99 -4.64 10.74
N SER A 121 12.47 -5.73 10.16
CA SER A 121 13.88 -5.81 9.72
C SER A 121 14.21 -4.80 8.62
N LEU A 122 13.28 -4.59 7.69
CA LEU A 122 13.39 -3.57 6.65
C LEU A 122 13.41 -2.16 7.25
N LEU A 123 12.45 -1.86 8.12
CA LEU A 123 12.28 -0.54 8.74
C LEU A 123 13.51 -0.12 9.56
N GLU A 124 14.15 -1.07 10.24
CA GLU A 124 15.35 -0.82 11.07
C GLU A 124 16.67 -1.11 10.32
N ASN A 125 16.60 -1.29 9.00
CA ASN A 125 17.78 -1.61 8.16
C ASN A 125 18.59 -2.81 8.67
N ARG A 126 17.89 -3.84 9.17
CA ARG A 126 18.50 -5.10 9.63
C ARG A 126 18.54 -6.12 8.49
N LYS A 127 19.48 -7.05 8.57
CA LYS A 127 19.54 -8.20 7.65
C LYS A 127 18.42 -9.20 7.96
N GLY A 128 18.05 -9.99 6.96
CA GLY A 128 17.14 -11.13 7.14
C GLY A 128 15.66 -10.76 7.00
N GLN A 129 15.34 -9.65 6.33
CA GLN A 129 13.96 -9.34 5.96
C GLN A 129 13.38 -10.51 5.16
N LYS A 130 12.28 -11.05 5.63
CA LYS A 130 11.50 -12.06 4.90
C LYS A 130 10.68 -11.38 3.81
N GLU A 131 10.52 -12.07 2.70
CA GLU A 131 9.72 -11.60 1.57
C GLU A 131 8.48 -12.48 1.38
N HIS A 132 7.44 -11.92 0.77
CA HIS A 132 6.31 -12.70 0.30
C HIS A 132 6.73 -13.56 -0.88
N GLU A 133 6.34 -14.83 -0.87
CA GLU A 133 6.46 -15.66 -2.06
C GLU A 133 5.57 -15.14 -3.20
N PHE A 134 4.38 -14.69 -2.85
CA PHE A 134 3.42 -14.03 -3.73
C PHE A 134 2.44 -13.18 -2.92
N LEU A 135 1.78 -12.23 -3.56
CA LEU A 135 0.60 -11.54 -3.03
C LEU A 135 -0.63 -11.97 -3.81
N TYR A 136 -1.73 -12.27 -3.10
CA TYR A 136 -3.02 -12.61 -3.68
C TYR A 136 -4.05 -11.55 -3.31
N PHE A 137 -4.84 -11.16 -4.31
CA PHE A 137 -5.92 -10.19 -4.16
C PHE A 137 -7.19 -10.75 -4.79
N GLU A 138 -8.32 -10.46 -4.16
CA GLU A 138 -9.63 -10.82 -4.67
C GLU A 138 -10.62 -9.66 -4.51
N PHE A 139 -11.47 -9.47 -5.52
CA PHE A 139 -12.55 -8.50 -5.51
C PHE A 139 -13.81 -9.15 -6.07
N GLN A 140 -14.81 -9.31 -5.20
CA GLN A 140 -16.00 -10.12 -5.48
C GLN A 140 -17.01 -9.45 -6.41
N GLU A 141 -17.03 -8.13 -6.46
CA GLU A 141 -17.94 -7.37 -7.32
C GLU A 141 -17.50 -7.40 -8.79
N MET A 142 -18.30 -6.82 -9.68
CA MET A 142 -18.03 -6.72 -11.11
C MET A 142 -17.71 -8.09 -11.75
N ASN A 143 -18.54 -9.10 -11.45
CA ASN A 143 -18.41 -10.49 -11.86
C ASN A 143 -17.18 -11.23 -11.30
N GLY A 144 -16.56 -10.70 -10.26
CA GLY A 144 -15.40 -11.30 -9.60
C GLY A 144 -14.10 -11.10 -10.36
N ARG A 145 -13.06 -10.79 -9.60
CA ARG A 145 -11.68 -10.59 -10.08
C ARG A 145 -10.72 -11.20 -9.08
N GLN A 146 -9.63 -11.76 -9.56
CA GLN A 146 -8.52 -12.26 -8.75
C GLN A 146 -7.21 -11.80 -9.36
N ALA A 147 -6.21 -11.58 -8.54
CA ALA A 147 -4.87 -11.30 -9.02
C ALA A 147 -3.83 -11.96 -8.12
N VAL A 148 -2.75 -12.44 -8.74
CA VAL A 148 -1.56 -12.93 -8.06
C VAL A 148 -0.36 -12.15 -8.58
N ARG A 149 0.45 -11.63 -7.65
CA ARG A 149 1.75 -11.03 -7.96
C ARG A 149 2.87 -11.87 -7.35
N LYS A 150 3.82 -12.31 -8.19
CA LYS A 150 5.02 -13.04 -7.79
C LYS A 150 6.24 -12.42 -8.47
N GLY A 151 7.09 -11.77 -7.69
CA GLY A 151 8.21 -10.99 -8.23
C GLY A 151 7.73 -9.95 -9.24
N PRO A 152 8.28 -9.90 -10.46
CA PRO A 152 7.85 -8.97 -11.49
C PRO A 152 6.56 -9.41 -12.22
N TRP A 153 6.10 -10.63 -12.02
CA TRP A 153 4.93 -11.16 -12.74
C TRP A 153 3.63 -10.89 -12.00
N LYS A 154 2.62 -10.50 -12.76
CA LYS A 154 1.25 -10.34 -12.27
C LYS A 154 0.27 -11.03 -13.22
N LEU A 155 -0.47 -11.99 -12.67
CA LEU A 155 -1.60 -12.63 -13.34
C LEU A 155 -2.89 -12.02 -12.81
N VAL A 156 -3.79 -11.63 -13.70
CA VAL A 156 -5.13 -11.14 -13.37
C VAL A 156 -6.16 -12.04 -14.01
N HIS A 157 -7.13 -12.51 -13.22
CA HIS A 157 -8.28 -13.30 -13.68
C HIS A 157 -9.53 -12.43 -13.56
N MET A 158 -10.15 -12.15 -14.67
CA MET A 158 -11.26 -11.22 -14.81
C MET A 158 -12.55 -11.93 -15.15
N ASN A 159 -13.68 -11.32 -14.75
CA ASN A 159 -15.03 -11.78 -15.12
C ASN A 159 -15.31 -13.24 -14.70
N ILE A 160 -14.82 -13.65 -13.54
CA ILE A 160 -14.80 -15.05 -13.06
C ILE A 160 -16.20 -15.67 -13.04
N ARG A 161 -17.23 -14.90 -12.68
CA ARG A 161 -18.64 -15.31 -12.60
C ARG A 161 -19.48 -14.90 -13.81
N GLY A 162 -18.86 -14.30 -14.82
CA GLY A 162 -19.52 -13.92 -16.06
C GLY A 162 -19.40 -15.01 -17.14
N ASP A 163 -20.00 -14.75 -18.29
CA ASP A 163 -20.08 -15.72 -19.40
C ASP A 163 -18.71 -15.98 -20.07
N LYS A 164 -17.75 -15.08 -19.93
CA LYS A 164 -16.45 -15.16 -20.59
C LYS A 164 -15.35 -14.73 -19.63
N PRO A 165 -14.93 -15.61 -18.69
CA PRO A 165 -13.75 -15.35 -17.88
C PRO A 165 -12.49 -15.36 -18.74
N TYR A 166 -11.50 -14.52 -18.38
CA TYR A 166 -10.23 -14.43 -19.10
C TYR A 166 -9.08 -14.10 -18.16
N TYR A 167 -7.86 -14.39 -18.61
CA TYR A 167 -6.62 -14.12 -17.91
C TYR A 167 -5.78 -13.11 -18.66
N GLU A 168 -5.09 -12.26 -17.92
CA GLU A 168 -4.06 -11.35 -18.44
C GLU A 168 -2.78 -11.56 -17.61
N LEU A 169 -1.64 -11.63 -18.25
CA LEU A 169 -0.33 -11.80 -17.61
C LEU A 169 0.58 -10.63 -17.99
N TYR A 170 1.13 -9.97 -16.97
CA TYR A 170 2.00 -8.81 -17.09
C TYR A 170 3.38 -9.09 -16.50
N ASN A 171 4.41 -8.56 -17.13
CA ASN A 171 5.72 -8.39 -16.51
C ASN A 171 5.86 -6.93 -16.07
N LEU A 172 5.62 -6.65 -14.81
CA LEU A 172 5.62 -5.29 -14.25
C LEU A 172 6.97 -4.57 -14.30
N ALA A 173 8.05 -5.27 -14.66
CA ALA A 173 9.34 -4.62 -14.89
C ALA A 173 9.41 -3.94 -16.27
N SER A 174 8.58 -4.35 -17.23
CA SER A 174 8.55 -3.83 -18.60
C SER A 174 7.18 -3.33 -19.03
N ASP A 175 6.12 -3.75 -18.36
CA ASP A 175 4.71 -3.43 -18.64
C ASP A 175 3.96 -3.25 -17.30
N PRO A 176 4.18 -2.12 -16.61
CA PRO A 176 3.67 -1.84 -15.26
C PRO A 176 2.18 -1.47 -15.21
#